data_b087de3ab7927325751071ac14cde8ea
#
_entry.id   b087de3ab7927325751071ac14cde8ea
#
_cell.length_a   1.000
_cell.length_b   1.000
_cell.length_c   1.000
_cell.angle_alpha   90.00
_cell.angle_beta   90.00
_cell.angle_gamma   90.00
#
_symmetry.space_group_name_H-M   'P 1'
#
loop_
_entity.id
_entity.type
_entity.pdbx_description
1 polymer ?
#
loop_
_entity_poly.entity_id
_entity_poly.type
_entity_poly.pdbx_seq_one_letter_code
_entity_poly.pdbx_strand_id
1 'polypeptide(L)'
;MADRAAAGPGRLRSLLARTGVRVGALTAAAAFLYCLDSLILLRRFLATTFDLVIFDQGVRGYAHFGAPVSIARGVSDGQGAHFMLLADHWSPVLALLAPLYWLHDSPATLLVAQGVLFALAIPPLWAYTRRQLGPGAAYFVCVAYALSLPVMAAVIFDFHEVAFVPVLTAVMVERFDAGKRWHAILAAAALLLVKEDMGLLVAGFGCYLLLTRRRWTGLAFVLGGVAATWAATHLLIPAFGGSATFYWAYDQFGTTLGSALLNVITHPLHALRVFVTPWVKARTMIGLLAMFGFLPLASPMVIAVLPLLAGRMLASGYPLWWQAKFQYDAFVVMMLCCAAVDGAARLQRHWPQSWDRWLTYPFSRPARLRRGGEAWRPATVWAAAICAAALVYVPSSPFGPLLKPGFYGVNARMRAAAAAIAHVPAGAEVEASNNIGPRLSGRDTVLLFDGTPRWAPWVVGDTLGLDFPFCTPSQQAQEVAYLRAHGYAQVFADDGYVVLHRPGDARTAQALAHPLPAARLHTNVCY
;
A
#
# COMPACT_ATOMS: atom_id res chain seq x y z
N MET A 1 20.04 38.63 33.65
CA MET A 1 18.57 38.53 33.68
C MET A 1 18.08 39.19 32.39
N ALA A 2 17.80 38.40 31.39
CA ALA A 2 17.44 38.88 30.04
C ALA A 2 16.11 38.32 29.64
N ASP A 3 15.26 39.19 29.36
CA ASP A 3 13.93 39.26 28.78
C ASP A 3 13.60 38.08 27.84
N ARG A 4 12.91 37.05 28.33
CA ARG A 4 12.10 36.15 27.51
C ARG A 4 10.73 36.81 27.34
N ALA A 5 10.66 37.74 26.40
CA ALA A 5 9.39 38.31 25.98
C ALA A 5 8.45 37.17 25.53
N ALA A 6 7.50 36.80 26.38
CA ALA A 6 6.43 35.87 26.11
C ALA A 6 5.65 36.39 24.88
N ALA A 7 5.71 35.67 23.78
CA ALA A 7 4.91 36.01 22.61
C ALA A 7 3.43 35.97 23.03
N GLY A 8 2.74 37.11 22.96
CA GLY A 8 1.35 37.23 23.37
C GLY A 8 0.43 36.25 22.60
N PRO A 9 -0.71 35.84 23.19
CA PRO A 9 -1.58 34.76 22.67
C PRO A 9 -2.07 34.99 21.24
N GLY A 10 -2.13 36.23 20.78
CA GLY A 10 -2.48 36.56 19.38
C GLY A 10 -1.37 36.23 18.37
N ARG A 11 -0.11 36.43 18.74
CA ARG A 11 1.05 36.11 17.88
C ARG A 11 1.25 34.59 17.76
N LEU A 12 1.04 33.85 18.81
CA LEU A 12 1.10 32.38 18.82
C LEU A 12 -0.03 31.79 17.95
N ARG A 13 -1.28 32.29 18.08
CA ARG A 13 -2.42 31.89 17.24
C ARG A 13 -2.16 32.16 15.75
N SER A 14 -1.60 33.32 15.39
CA SER A 14 -1.28 33.65 13.99
C SER A 14 -0.16 32.77 13.41
N LEU A 15 0.87 32.44 14.22
CA LEU A 15 1.95 31.53 13.82
C LEU A 15 1.43 30.08 13.66
N LEU A 16 0.57 29.62 14.60
CA LEU A 16 -0.05 28.30 14.52
C LEU A 16 -0.99 28.20 13.31
N ALA A 17 -1.78 29.23 13.03
CA ALA A 17 -2.64 29.28 11.85
C ALA A 17 -1.82 29.22 10.56
N ARG A 18 -0.73 29.99 10.43
CA ARG A 18 0.17 29.94 9.25
C ARG A 18 0.84 28.57 9.09
N THR A 19 1.26 27.95 10.17
CA THR A 19 1.87 26.61 10.15
C THR A 19 0.86 25.55 9.74
N GLY A 20 -0.35 25.58 10.30
CA GLY A 20 -1.45 24.68 9.94
C GLY A 20 -1.79 24.81 8.46
N VAL A 21 -1.87 26.04 7.92
CA VAL A 21 -2.11 26.27 6.48
C VAL A 21 -1.00 25.65 5.62
N ARG A 22 0.27 25.80 5.99
CA ARG A 22 1.39 25.22 5.21
C ARG A 22 1.38 23.70 5.22
N VAL A 23 1.15 23.08 6.37
CA VAL A 23 1.05 21.60 6.48
C VAL A 23 -0.18 21.11 5.72
N GLY A 24 -1.32 21.80 5.86
CA GLY A 24 -2.53 21.50 5.11
C GLY A 24 -2.33 21.61 3.59
N ALA A 25 -1.65 22.66 3.13
CA ALA A 25 -1.31 22.83 1.71
C ALA A 25 -0.41 21.70 1.18
N LEU A 26 0.62 21.28 1.95
CA LEU A 26 1.47 20.15 1.58
C LEU A 26 0.67 18.84 1.53
N THR A 27 -0.20 18.60 2.51
CA THR A 27 -1.09 17.42 2.53
C THR A 27 -2.04 17.42 1.34
N ALA A 28 -2.67 18.56 1.03
CA ALA A 28 -3.57 18.70 -0.11
C ALA A 28 -2.84 18.52 -1.45
N ALA A 29 -1.62 19.06 -1.57
CA ALA A 29 -0.80 18.88 -2.78
C ALA A 29 -0.42 17.41 -2.99
N ALA A 30 -0.04 16.69 -1.93
CA ALA A 30 0.24 15.27 -2.00
C ALA A 30 -1.02 14.46 -2.36
N ALA A 31 -2.16 14.73 -1.71
CA ALA A 31 -3.43 14.08 -2.02
C ALA A 31 -3.83 14.32 -3.48
N PHE A 32 -3.73 15.57 -3.95
CA PHE A 32 -4.03 15.90 -5.34
C PHE A 32 -3.15 15.12 -6.32
N LEU A 33 -1.82 15.07 -6.07
CA LEU A 33 -0.88 14.34 -6.92
C LEU A 33 -1.22 12.85 -6.99
N TYR A 34 -1.50 12.23 -5.85
CA TYR A 34 -1.82 10.80 -5.77
C TYR A 34 -3.16 10.48 -6.45
N CYS A 35 -4.19 11.24 -6.16
CA CYS A 35 -5.50 11.07 -6.79
C CYS A 35 -5.43 11.29 -8.31
N LEU A 36 -4.70 12.33 -8.75
CA LEU A 36 -4.52 12.62 -10.18
C LEU A 36 -3.90 11.42 -10.91
N ASP A 37 -2.79 10.88 -10.37
CA ASP A 37 -2.08 9.75 -10.98
C ASP A 37 -2.98 8.51 -11.06
N SER A 38 -3.56 8.08 -9.92
CA SER A 38 -4.42 6.91 -9.87
C SER A 38 -5.65 7.03 -10.80
N LEU A 39 -6.27 8.21 -10.88
CA LEU A 39 -7.41 8.43 -11.77
C LEU A 39 -7.01 8.43 -13.26
N ILE A 40 -5.80 8.93 -13.59
CA ILE A 40 -5.28 8.82 -14.95
C ILE A 40 -5.01 7.35 -15.29
N LEU A 41 -4.43 6.56 -14.39
CA LEU A 41 -4.20 5.12 -14.59
C LEU A 41 -5.52 4.38 -14.84
N LEU A 42 -6.57 4.65 -14.05
CA LEU A 42 -7.90 4.09 -14.29
C LEU A 42 -8.46 4.50 -15.65
N ARG A 43 -8.33 5.79 -16.03
CA ARG A 43 -8.76 6.28 -17.35
C ARG A 43 -8.00 5.62 -18.50
N ARG A 44 -6.74 5.27 -18.28
CA ARG A 44 -5.84 4.66 -19.27
C ARG A 44 -5.97 3.15 -19.37
N PHE A 45 -6.89 2.52 -18.62
CA PHE A 45 -7.03 1.06 -18.54
C PHE A 45 -5.74 0.39 -18.00
N LEU A 46 -5.14 0.98 -16.98
CA LEU A 46 -3.96 0.46 -16.29
C LEU A 46 -4.25 0.04 -14.84
N ALA A 47 -5.47 0.27 -14.35
CA ALA A 47 -5.98 -0.31 -13.11
C ALA A 47 -6.47 -1.74 -13.37
N THR A 48 -6.49 -2.61 -12.35
CA THR A 48 -6.68 -4.05 -12.53
C THR A 48 -7.95 -4.59 -11.88
N THR A 49 -8.53 -5.62 -12.50
CA THR A 49 -9.70 -6.35 -11.98
C THR A 49 -9.31 -7.11 -10.71
N PHE A 50 -8.16 -7.80 -10.74
CA PHE A 50 -7.78 -8.71 -9.67
C PHE A 50 -7.59 -8.01 -8.32
N ASP A 51 -7.14 -6.76 -8.31
CA ASP A 51 -7.00 -6.00 -7.07
C ASP A 51 -8.16 -5.01 -6.89
N LEU A 52 -8.30 -4.01 -7.75
CA LEU A 52 -9.25 -2.91 -7.55
C LEU A 52 -10.72 -3.37 -7.49
N VAL A 53 -11.14 -4.27 -8.40
CA VAL A 53 -12.54 -4.75 -8.44
C VAL A 53 -12.85 -5.65 -7.25
N ILE A 54 -11.88 -6.41 -6.74
CA ILE A 54 -12.03 -7.24 -5.55
C ILE A 54 -12.44 -6.37 -4.36
N PHE A 55 -11.70 -5.30 -4.09
CA PHE A 55 -12.03 -4.37 -3.01
C PHE A 55 -13.29 -3.55 -3.28
N ASP A 56 -13.51 -3.12 -4.53
CA ASP A 56 -14.69 -2.38 -4.96
C ASP A 56 -15.99 -3.16 -4.68
N GLN A 57 -16.03 -4.44 -5.06
CA GLN A 57 -17.17 -5.31 -4.79
C GLN A 57 -17.44 -5.46 -3.28
N GLY A 58 -16.39 -5.68 -2.48
CA GLY A 58 -16.51 -5.83 -1.04
C GLY A 58 -16.98 -4.56 -0.32
N VAL A 59 -16.41 -3.39 -0.67
CA VAL A 59 -16.83 -2.11 -0.06
C VAL A 59 -18.23 -1.72 -0.50
N ARG A 60 -18.60 -2.01 -1.75
CA ARG A 60 -19.99 -1.84 -2.23
C ARG A 60 -20.97 -2.71 -1.43
N GLY A 61 -20.58 -3.95 -1.08
CA GLY A 61 -21.37 -4.79 -0.16
C GLY A 61 -21.63 -4.09 1.17
N TYR A 62 -20.62 -3.52 1.81
CA TYR A 62 -20.78 -2.73 3.03
C TYR A 62 -21.66 -1.49 2.82
N ALA A 63 -21.53 -0.80 1.68
CA ALA A 63 -22.32 0.40 1.38
C ALA A 63 -23.84 0.10 1.27
N HIS A 64 -24.19 -1.10 0.87
CA HIS A 64 -25.57 -1.59 0.85
C HIS A 64 -25.98 -2.32 2.15
N PHE A 65 -25.22 -2.13 3.25
CA PHE A 65 -25.45 -2.77 4.55
C PHE A 65 -25.44 -4.31 4.50
N GLY A 66 -24.75 -4.87 3.49
CA GLY A 66 -24.58 -6.30 3.28
C GLY A 66 -23.19 -6.80 3.67
N ALA A 67 -22.94 -8.07 3.40
CA ALA A 67 -21.62 -8.68 3.56
C ALA A 67 -20.63 -8.17 2.49
N PRO A 68 -19.31 -8.07 2.81
CA PRO A 68 -18.28 -7.64 1.87
C PRO A 68 -17.90 -8.78 0.91
N VAL A 69 -18.83 -9.16 0.04
CA VAL A 69 -18.63 -10.24 -0.93
C VAL A 69 -17.84 -9.73 -2.13
N SER A 70 -16.83 -10.51 -2.56
CA SER A 70 -16.17 -10.31 -3.84
C SER A 70 -16.37 -11.54 -4.73
N ILE A 71 -17.23 -11.39 -5.73
CA ILE A 71 -17.51 -12.43 -6.73
C ILE A 71 -16.24 -12.70 -7.56
N ALA A 72 -15.55 -11.63 -7.98
CA ALA A 72 -14.31 -11.74 -8.75
C ALA A 72 -13.27 -12.61 -8.03
N ARG A 73 -13.04 -12.34 -6.73
CA ARG A 73 -12.07 -13.08 -5.91
C ARG A 73 -12.51 -14.54 -5.72
N GLY A 74 -13.73 -14.73 -5.25
CA GLY A 74 -14.22 -16.06 -4.89
C GLY A 74 -14.31 -16.99 -6.09
N VAL A 75 -14.73 -16.49 -7.25
CA VAL A 75 -14.82 -17.28 -8.48
C VAL A 75 -13.43 -17.63 -9.01
N SER A 76 -12.49 -16.70 -9.03
CA SER A 76 -11.12 -16.94 -9.49
C SER A 76 -10.36 -17.94 -8.62
N ASP A 77 -10.62 -17.97 -7.30
CA ASP A 77 -9.99 -18.91 -6.38
C ASP A 77 -10.73 -20.26 -6.21
N GLY A 78 -11.86 -20.43 -6.89
CA GLY A 78 -12.67 -21.65 -6.76
C GLY A 78 -13.48 -21.72 -5.46
N GLN A 79 -13.69 -20.58 -4.77
CA GLN A 79 -14.41 -20.48 -3.49
C GLN A 79 -15.90 -20.15 -3.65
N GLY A 80 -16.35 -19.80 -4.85
CA GLY A 80 -17.74 -19.47 -5.16
C GLY A 80 -18.07 -17.99 -5.10
N ALA A 81 -19.23 -17.65 -5.68
CA ALA A 81 -19.68 -16.26 -5.86
C ALA A 81 -20.02 -15.51 -4.55
N HIS A 82 -20.11 -16.20 -3.42
CA HIS A 82 -20.43 -15.61 -2.12
C HIS A 82 -19.21 -15.45 -1.20
N PHE A 83 -18.01 -15.50 -1.76
CA PHE A 83 -16.78 -15.39 -0.99
C PHE A 83 -16.64 -14.00 -0.36
N MET A 84 -16.43 -13.96 0.95
CA MET A 84 -16.27 -12.73 1.71
C MET A 84 -14.81 -12.27 1.77
N LEU A 85 -14.53 -10.97 1.58
CA LEU A 85 -13.18 -10.43 1.74
C LEU A 85 -12.56 -10.70 3.10
N LEU A 86 -13.37 -10.80 4.16
CA LEU A 86 -12.89 -11.12 5.51
C LEU A 86 -12.39 -12.58 5.63
N ALA A 87 -12.72 -13.44 4.67
CA ALA A 87 -12.20 -14.79 4.54
C ALA A 87 -10.82 -14.83 3.85
N ASP A 88 -10.52 -13.83 3.02
CA ASP A 88 -9.22 -13.64 2.36
C ASP A 88 -8.23 -12.97 3.30
N HIS A 89 -8.57 -11.76 3.75
CA HIS A 89 -7.79 -10.95 4.70
C HIS A 89 -8.67 -10.34 5.78
N TRP A 90 -8.18 -10.31 7.01
CA TRP A 90 -8.84 -9.61 8.10
C TRP A 90 -8.72 -8.10 7.93
N SER A 91 -9.66 -7.49 7.22
CA SER A 91 -9.64 -6.06 6.87
C SER A 91 -10.96 -5.34 7.13
N PRO A 92 -11.56 -5.41 8.35
CA PRO A 92 -12.83 -4.75 8.63
C PRO A 92 -12.76 -3.22 8.54
N VAL A 93 -11.57 -2.62 8.56
CA VAL A 93 -11.36 -1.18 8.35
C VAL A 93 -11.97 -0.68 7.03
N LEU A 94 -12.11 -1.56 6.04
CA LEU A 94 -12.71 -1.23 4.74
C LEU A 94 -14.17 -0.74 4.86
N ALA A 95 -14.90 -1.15 5.89
CA ALA A 95 -16.24 -0.66 6.16
C ALA A 95 -16.29 0.86 6.36
N LEU A 96 -15.21 1.50 6.79
CA LEU A 96 -15.11 2.96 6.93
C LEU A 96 -15.21 3.69 5.58
N LEU A 97 -14.97 3.00 4.47
CA LEU A 97 -15.06 3.58 3.12
C LEU A 97 -16.47 3.46 2.53
N ALA A 98 -17.34 2.64 3.10
CA ALA A 98 -18.70 2.42 2.62
C ALA A 98 -19.52 3.73 2.44
N PRO A 99 -19.49 4.71 3.37
CA PRO A 99 -20.21 5.97 3.18
C PRO A 99 -19.77 6.78 1.96
N LEU A 100 -18.55 6.59 1.48
CA LEU A 100 -18.07 7.28 0.28
C LEU A 100 -18.78 6.78 -0.99
N TYR A 101 -19.22 5.53 -1.00
CA TYR A 101 -20.00 4.94 -2.11
C TYR A 101 -21.40 5.52 -2.22
N TRP A 102 -21.97 6.04 -1.15
CA TRP A 102 -23.24 6.78 -1.20
C TRP A 102 -23.10 8.13 -1.92
N LEU A 103 -21.87 8.66 -2.00
CA LEU A 103 -21.57 9.90 -2.74
C LEU A 103 -21.19 9.61 -4.19
N HIS A 104 -20.41 8.55 -4.42
CA HIS A 104 -19.94 8.15 -5.75
C HIS A 104 -19.68 6.65 -5.80
N ASP A 105 -20.62 5.88 -6.35
CA ASP A 105 -20.51 4.42 -6.50
C ASP A 105 -19.63 4.06 -7.70
N SER A 106 -18.33 3.99 -7.47
CA SER A 106 -17.32 3.72 -8.50
C SER A 106 -16.00 3.25 -7.88
N PRO A 107 -15.23 2.38 -8.54
CA PRO A 107 -13.87 2.02 -8.12
C PRO A 107 -12.93 3.24 -7.96
N ALA A 108 -13.20 4.33 -8.69
CA ALA A 108 -12.47 5.60 -8.54
C ALA A 108 -12.51 6.13 -7.10
N THR A 109 -13.59 5.85 -6.36
CA THR A 109 -13.74 6.25 -4.95
C THR A 109 -12.67 5.64 -4.07
N LEU A 110 -12.30 4.37 -4.29
CA LEU A 110 -11.24 3.70 -3.54
C LEU A 110 -9.87 4.30 -3.87
N LEU A 111 -9.60 4.61 -5.14
CA LEU A 111 -8.34 5.23 -5.57
C LEU A 111 -8.16 6.61 -4.95
N VAL A 112 -9.22 7.42 -4.91
CA VAL A 112 -9.21 8.72 -4.25
C VAL A 112 -9.02 8.56 -2.74
N ALA A 113 -9.73 7.63 -2.11
CA ALA A 113 -9.60 7.34 -0.68
C ALA A 113 -8.16 6.93 -0.32
N GLN A 114 -7.53 6.07 -1.13
CA GLN A 114 -6.12 5.67 -0.97
C GLN A 114 -5.18 6.87 -1.03
N GLY A 115 -5.31 7.70 -2.06
CA GLY A 115 -4.48 8.90 -2.22
C GLY A 115 -4.61 9.86 -1.04
N VAL A 116 -5.83 10.08 -0.55
CA VAL A 116 -6.09 10.90 0.64
C VAL A 116 -5.50 10.28 1.91
N LEU A 117 -5.66 8.97 2.13
CA LEU A 117 -5.13 8.27 3.31
C LEU A 117 -3.60 8.35 3.38
N PHE A 118 -2.89 8.13 2.28
CA PHE A 118 -1.43 8.30 2.24
C PHE A 118 -1.01 9.74 2.56
N ALA A 119 -1.73 10.74 2.05
CA ALA A 119 -1.44 12.14 2.32
C ALA A 119 -1.74 12.54 3.77
N LEU A 120 -2.79 11.99 4.38
CA LEU A 120 -3.16 12.26 5.78
C LEU A 120 -2.12 11.78 6.80
N ALA A 121 -1.14 10.98 6.40
CA ALA A 121 0.01 10.65 7.23
C ALA A 121 0.98 11.85 7.43
N ILE A 122 0.93 12.87 6.57
CA ILE A 122 1.83 14.04 6.62
C ILE A 122 1.66 14.87 7.91
N PRO A 123 0.45 15.26 8.36
CA PRO A 123 0.31 16.07 9.57
C PRO A 123 0.90 15.43 10.85
N PRO A 124 0.61 14.15 11.19
CA PRO A 124 1.22 13.52 12.35
C PRO A 124 2.73 13.31 12.18
N LEU A 125 3.22 12.95 10.98
CA LEU A 125 4.65 12.85 10.70
C LEU A 125 5.35 14.22 10.90
N TRP A 126 4.74 15.30 10.39
CA TRP A 126 5.26 16.66 10.57
C TRP A 126 5.33 17.02 12.05
N ALA A 127 4.28 16.75 12.83
CA ALA A 127 4.22 17.06 14.26
C ALA A 127 5.29 16.29 15.05
N TYR A 128 5.50 15.01 14.75
CA TYR A 128 6.56 14.19 15.33
C TYR A 128 7.94 14.74 14.97
N THR A 129 8.21 14.93 13.69
CA THR A 129 9.52 15.41 13.21
C THR A 129 9.86 16.80 13.74
N ARG A 130 8.86 17.69 13.80
CA ARG A 130 9.05 19.03 14.37
C ARG A 130 9.53 18.97 15.84
N ARG A 131 8.97 18.06 16.62
CA ARG A 131 9.39 17.92 18.04
C ARG A 131 10.81 17.38 18.15
N GLN A 132 11.19 16.46 17.29
CA GLN A 132 12.51 15.81 17.35
C GLN A 132 13.61 16.67 16.72
N LEU A 133 13.37 17.29 15.57
CA LEU A 133 14.39 17.92 14.72
C LEU A 133 14.15 19.41 14.42
N GLY A 134 12.98 19.92 14.75
CA GLY A 134 12.58 21.31 14.46
C GLY A 134 11.76 21.45 13.15
N PRO A 135 11.20 22.66 12.93
CA PRO A 135 10.22 22.87 11.86
C PRO A 135 10.81 22.77 10.44
N GLY A 136 12.05 23.18 10.23
CA GLY A 136 12.70 23.11 8.90
C GLY A 136 12.86 21.68 8.41
N ALA A 137 13.45 20.81 9.24
CA ALA A 137 13.60 19.39 8.95
C ALA A 137 12.23 18.70 8.71
N ALA A 138 11.19 19.11 9.45
CA ALA A 138 9.88 18.49 9.35
C ALA A 138 9.25 18.62 7.94
N TYR A 139 9.39 19.76 7.27
CA TYR A 139 8.88 19.90 5.91
C TYR A 139 9.65 19.02 4.91
N PHE A 140 10.97 18.97 5.00
CA PHE A 140 11.80 18.14 4.12
C PHE A 140 11.49 16.65 4.30
N VAL A 141 11.35 16.17 5.53
CA VAL A 141 11.00 14.77 5.81
C VAL A 141 9.61 14.44 5.26
N CYS A 142 8.63 15.34 5.40
CA CYS A 142 7.29 15.12 4.85
C CYS A 142 7.30 15.04 3.31
N VAL A 143 8.09 15.86 2.62
CA VAL A 143 8.25 15.78 1.16
C VAL A 143 8.97 14.49 0.78
N ALA A 144 10.03 14.11 1.49
CA ALA A 144 10.75 12.85 1.25
C ALA A 144 9.85 11.62 1.45
N TYR A 145 8.98 11.63 2.48
CA TYR A 145 7.94 10.60 2.66
C TYR A 145 6.97 10.58 1.49
N ALA A 146 6.41 11.73 1.12
CA ALA A 146 5.41 11.84 0.06
C ALA A 146 5.94 11.38 -1.30
N LEU A 147 7.23 11.55 -1.57
CA LEU A 147 7.91 11.14 -2.80
C LEU A 147 8.78 9.88 -2.60
N SER A 148 8.55 9.11 -1.55
CA SER A 148 9.26 7.84 -1.34
C SER A 148 8.74 6.76 -2.27
N LEU A 149 9.64 5.88 -2.74
CA LEU A 149 9.28 4.78 -3.64
C LEU A 149 8.13 3.91 -3.10
N PRO A 150 8.09 3.51 -1.80
CA PRO A 150 6.99 2.71 -1.27
C PRO A 150 5.61 3.38 -1.39
N VAL A 151 5.55 4.71 -1.16
CA VAL A 151 4.28 5.46 -1.30
C VAL A 151 3.89 5.57 -2.76
N MET A 152 4.84 5.94 -3.63
CA MET A 152 4.57 6.06 -5.07
C MET A 152 4.15 4.72 -5.68
N ALA A 153 4.85 3.62 -5.34
CA ALA A 153 4.52 2.28 -5.83
C ALA A 153 3.12 1.83 -5.38
N ALA A 154 2.75 2.10 -4.11
CA ALA A 154 1.43 1.75 -3.61
C ALA A 154 0.32 2.61 -4.23
N VAL A 155 0.57 3.89 -4.50
CA VAL A 155 -0.41 4.80 -5.13
C VAL A 155 -0.72 4.38 -6.57
N ILE A 156 0.30 3.96 -7.35
CA ILE A 156 0.08 3.55 -8.75
C ILE A 156 -0.45 2.12 -8.88
N PHE A 157 -0.41 1.34 -7.82
CA PHE A 157 -0.79 -0.07 -7.82
C PHE A 157 -2.15 -0.25 -7.14
N ASP A 158 -3.21 0.09 -7.81
CA ASP A 158 -4.60 -0.08 -7.38
C ASP A 158 -4.89 0.25 -5.90
N PHE A 159 -6.10 0.06 -5.45
CA PHE A 159 -6.44 0.25 -4.04
C PHE A 159 -6.09 -0.99 -3.22
N HIS A 160 -5.50 -0.75 -2.04
CA HIS A 160 -5.29 -1.77 -1.00
C HIS A 160 -5.53 -1.19 0.40
N GLU A 161 -5.94 -2.06 1.32
CA GLU A 161 -6.15 -1.72 2.74
C GLU A 161 -4.92 -1.13 3.41
N VAL A 162 -3.73 -1.40 2.89
CA VAL A 162 -2.46 -0.82 3.36
C VAL A 162 -2.44 0.69 3.38
N ALA A 163 -3.33 1.35 2.63
CA ALA A 163 -3.44 2.82 2.62
C ALA A 163 -3.69 3.42 4.01
N PHE A 164 -4.32 2.68 4.91
CA PHE A 164 -4.53 3.09 6.31
C PHE A 164 -3.27 3.00 7.16
N VAL A 165 -2.29 2.16 6.81
CA VAL A 165 -1.14 1.87 7.67
C VAL A 165 -0.25 3.08 7.90
N PRO A 166 0.15 3.90 6.91
CA PRO A 166 1.02 5.04 7.15
C PRO A 166 0.41 6.09 8.08
N VAL A 167 -0.86 6.43 7.90
CA VAL A 167 -1.51 7.44 8.75
C VAL A 167 -1.69 6.93 10.17
N LEU A 168 -2.13 5.69 10.37
CA LEU A 168 -2.31 5.10 11.70
C LEU A 168 -0.96 4.92 12.42
N THR A 169 0.07 4.48 11.71
CA THR A 169 1.44 4.36 12.25
C THR A 169 1.99 5.72 12.66
N ALA A 170 1.83 6.75 11.81
CA ALA A 170 2.28 8.10 12.13
C ALA A 170 1.55 8.66 13.36
N VAL A 171 0.24 8.45 13.47
CA VAL A 171 -0.56 8.84 14.64
C VAL A 171 -0.11 8.06 15.88
N MET A 172 0.09 6.75 15.79
CA MET A 172 0.53 5.92 16.90
C MET A 172 1.86 6.43 17.47
N VAL A 173 2.88 6.62 16.63
CA VAL A 173 4.21 7.09 17.03
C VAL A 173 4.13 8.51 17.58
N GLU A 174 3.46 9.41 16.86
CA GLU A 174 3.36 10.83 17.22
C GLU A 174 2.61 11.03 18.54
N ARG A 175 1.47 10.36 18.74
CA ARG A 175 0.70 10.45 19.98
C ARG A 175 1.44 9.84 21.17
N PHE A 176 2.16 8.73 20.94
CA PHE A 176 2.97 8.14 21.98
C PHE A 176 4.10 9.07 22.42
N ASP A 177 4.83 9.66 21.46
CA ASP A 177 5.90 10.64 21.72
C ASP A 177 5.37 11.90 22.42
N ALA A 178 4.16 12.36 22.07
CA ALA A 178 3.47 13.47 22.73
C ALA A 178 2.94 13.15 24.14
N GLY A 179 3.14 11.93 24.65
CA GLY A 179 2.63 11.49 25.96
C GLY A 179 1.14 11.14 25.98
N LYS A 180 0.45 11.18 24.84
CA LYS A 180 -0.99 10.90 24.70
C LYS A 180 -1.23 9.41 24.46
N ARG A 181 -0.96 8.59 25.49
CA ARG A 181 -0.93 7.12 25.39
C ARG A 181 -2.23 6.51 24.86
N TRP A 182 -3.39 6.99 25.32
CA TRP A 182 -4.68 6.46 24.88
C TRP A 182 -4.91 6.65 23.39
N HIS A 183 -4.55 7.80 22.81
CA HIS A 183 -4.64 8.02 21.38
C HIS A 183 -3.68 7.10 20.59
N ALA A 184 -2.49 6.83 21.14
CA ALA A 184 -1.56 5.88 20.53
C ALA A 184 -2.10 4.44 20.58
N ILE A 185 -2.73 4.03 21.69
CA ILE A 185 -3.39 2.72 21.83
C ILE A 185 -4.55 2.59 20.84
N LEU A 186 -5.39 3.63 20.70
CA LEU A 186 -6.49 3.63 19.74
C LEU A 186 -5.98 3.51 18.29
N ALA A 187 -4.89 4.21 17.94
CA ALA A 187 -4.28 4.07 16.63
C ALA A 187 -3.69 2.67 16.40
N ALA A 188 -3.06 2.07 17.43
CA ALA A 188 -2.60 0.69 17.37
C ALA A 188 -3.77 -0.29 17.21
N ALA A 189 -4.86 -0.11 17.96
CA ALA A 189 -6.06 -0.94 17.80
C ALA A 189 -6.67 -0.81 16.40
N ALA A 190 -6.69 0.40 15.82
CA ALA A 190 -7.13 0.61 14.45
C ALA A 190 -6.23 -0.10 13.43
N LEU A 191 -4.90 -0.13 13.65
CA LEU A 191 -3.98 -0.92 12.81
C LEU A 191 -4.34 -2.40 12.77
N LEU A 192 -4.77 -2.98 13.90
CA LEU A 192 -5.17 -4.39 13.98
C LEU A 192 -6.44 -4.73 13.16
N LEU A 193 -7.17 -3.70 12.72
CA LEU A 193 -8.35 -3.85 11.85
C LEU A 193 -8.01 -3.68 10.36
N VAL A 194 -6.75 -3.36 10.02
CA VAL A 194 -6.33 -3.15 8.63
C VAL A 194 -6.01 -4.47 7.93
N LYS A 195 -5.21 -5.31 8.59
CA LYS A 195 -4.81 -6.62 8.07
C LYS A 195 -4.32 -7.52 9.21
N GLU A 196 -4.43 -8.83 9.04
CA GLU A 196 -4.06 -9.84 10.05
C GLU A 196 -2.62 -9.73 10.54
N ASP A 197 -1.70 -9.27 9.71
CA ASP A 197 -0.28 -9.16 10.03
C ASP A 197 0.12 -7.83 10.69
N MET A 198 -0.79 -6.87 10.81
CA MET A 198 -0.51 -5.59 11.46
C MET A 198 -0.22 -5.72 12.95
N GLY A 199 -0.67 -6.78 13.59
CA GLY A 199 -0.27 -7.10 14.95
C GLY A 199 1.25 -7.31 15.10
N LEU A 200 1.94 -7.75 14.05
CA LEU A 200 3.40 -7.88 14.04
C LEU A 200 4.08 -6.50 14.08
N LEU A 201 3.53 -5.47 13.40
CA LEU A 201 4.03 -4.09 13.50
C LEU A 201 3.81 -3.51 14.89
N VAL A 202 2.63 -3.75 15.47
CA VAL A 202 2.29 -3.32 16.85
C VAL A 202 3.20 -4.02 17.87
N ALA A 203 3.43 -5.33 17.74
CA ALA A 203 4.33 -6.09 18.59
C ALA A 203 5.78 -5.60 18.45
N GLY A 204 6.25 -5.36 17.23
CA GLY A 204 7.56 -4.80 16.96
C GLY A 204 7.75 -3.41 17.58
N PHE A 205 6.74 -2.55 17.54
CA PHE A 205 6.76 -1.27 18.27
C PHE A 205 6.79 -1.49 19.79
N GLY A 206 6.08 -2.51 20.28
CA GLY A 206 6.17 -2.97 21.67
C GLY A 206 7.61 -3.35 22.08
N CYS A 207 8.34 -4.08 21.22
CA CYS A 207 9.76 -4.40 21.44
C CYS A 207 10.63 -3.13 21.56
N TYR A 208 10.40 -2.13 20.68
CA TYR A 208 11.06 -0.82 20.80
C TYR A 208 10.77 -0.15 22.16
N LEU A 209 9.52 -0.21 22.63
CA LEU A 209 9.14 0.36 23.92
C LEU A 209 9.82 -0.37 25.09
N LEU A 210 9.98 -1.68 25.02
CA LEU A 210 10.73 -2.46 26.02
C LEU A 210 12.19 -2.01 26.09
N LEU A 211 12.86 -1.83 24.97
CA LEU A 211 14.24 -1.36 24.88
C LEU A 211 14.41 0.07 25.43
N THR A 212 13.37 0.90 25.32
CA THR A 212 13.37 2.27 25.86
C THR A 212 12.83 2.36 27.28
N ARG A 213 12.85 1.25 28.04
CA ARG A 213 12.45 1.11 29.45
C ARG A 213 10.96 1.39 29.73
N ARG A 214 10.09 1.32 28.74
CA ARG A 214 8.62 1.41 28.88
C ARG A 214 8.01 0.02 29.11
N ARG A 215 8.47 -0.70 30.13
CA ARG A 215 8.28 -2.16 30.30
C ARG A 215 6.82 -2.62 30.17
N TRP A 216 5.90 -2.09 30.96
CA TRP A 216 4.50 -2.55 30.95
C TRP A 216 3.76 -2.21 29.65
N THR A 217 3.93 -0.99 29.15
CA THR A 217 3.33 -0.59 27.87
C THR A 217 3.92 -1.42 26.71
N GLY A 218 5.24 -1.60 26.70
CA GLY A 218 5.91 -2.41 25.68
C GLY A 218 5.41 -3.86 25.70
N LEU A 219 5.32 -4.47 26.89
CA LEU A 219 4.81 -5.84 27.03
C LEU A 219 3.35 -5.95 26.53
N ALA A 220 2.49 -4.98 26.88
CA ALA A 220 1.10 -4.96 26.41
C ALA A 220 1.00 -4.88 24.87
N PHE A 221 1.85 -4.05 24.23
CA PHE A 221 1.89 -3.96 22.78
C PHE A 221 2.42 -5.25 22.13
N VAL A 222 3.44 -5.90 22.71
CA VAL A 222 3.96 -7.18 22.20
C VAL A 222 2.88 -8.25 22.31
N LEU A 223 2.34 -8.48 23.50
CA LEU A 223 1.35 -9.54 23.74
C LEU A 223 0.06 -9.27 22.96
N GLY A 224 -0.41 -8.02 22.96
CA GLY A 224 -1.62 -7.61 22.23
C GLY A 224 -1.47 -7.76 20.72
N GLY A 225 -0.32 -7.37 20.16
CA GLY A 225 -0.03 -7.51 18.74
C GLY A 225 0.05 -8.97 18.30
N VAL A 226 0.81 -9.80 19.03
CA VAL A 226 0.92 -11.24 18.75
C VAL A 226 -0.43 -11.94 18.88
N ALA A 227 -1.18 -11.67 19.96
CA ALA A 227 -2.49 -12.24 20.18
C ALA A 227 -3.50 -11.82 19.08
N ALA A 228 -3.45 -10.56 18.62
CA ALA A 228 -4.31 -10.07 17.56
C ALA A 228 -4.01 -10.74 16.21
N THR A 229 -2.73 -10.85 15.81
CA THR A 229 -2.35 -11.59 14.60
C THR A 229 -2.79 -13.05 14.68
N TRP A 230 -2.55 -13.72 15.82
CA TRP A 230 -2.98 -15.09 16.00
C TRP A 230 -4.51 -15.24 15.91
N ALA A 231 -5.26 -14.38 16.60
CA ALA A 231 -6.72 -14.39 16.56
C ALA A 231 -7.27 -14.09 15.17
N ALA A 232 -6.73 -13.10 14.46
CA ALA A 232 -7.13 -12.78 13.10
C ALA A 232 -6.94 -13.98 12.17
N THR A 233 -5.77 -14.63 12.22
CA THR A 233 -5.43 -15.74 11.31
C THR A 233 -6.15 -17.04 11.67
N HIS A 234 -6.29 -17.38 12.97
CA HIS A 234 -6.77 -18.70 13.39
C HIS A 234 -8.23 -18.73 13.85
N LEU A 235 -8.81 -17.57 14.17
CA LEU A 235 -10.21 -17.48 14.62
C LEU A 235 -11.08 -16.70 13.65
N LEU A 236 -10.67 -15.46 13.29
CA LEU A 236 -11.54 -14.54 12.56
C LEU A 236 -11.63 -14.91 11.07
N ILE A 237 -10.51 -15.05 10.36
CA ILE A 237 -10.51 -15.48 8.95
C ILE A 237 -11.25 -16.80 8.75
N PRO A 238 -11.01 -17.87 9.55
CA PRO A 238 -11.79 -19.10 9.45
C PRO A 238 -13.28 -18.94 9.77
N ALA A 239 -13.65 -18.08 10.70
CA ALA A 239 -15.06 -17.81 11.02
C ALA A 239 -15.86 -17.24 9.83
N PHE A 240 -15.17 -16.58 8.88
CA PHE A 240 -15.76 -16.09 7.64
C PHE A 240 -15.62 -17.05 6.45
N GLY A 241 -15.09 -18.26 6.68
CA GLY A 241 -14.95 -19.30 5.64
C GLY A 241 -13.57 -19.38 5.00
N GLY A 242 -12.60 -18.60 5.48
CA GLY A 242 -11.22 -18.64 4.99
C GLY A 242 -10.38 -19.73 5.63
N SER A 243 -9.10 -19.81 5.26
CA SER A 243 -8.14 -20.77 5.79
C SER A 243 -6.94 -20.07 6.41
N ALA A 244 -6.57 -20.49 7.63
CA ALA A 244 -5.36 -20.02 8.32
C ALA A 244 -4.05 -20.33 7.56
N THR A 245 -4.08 -21.26 6.64
CA THR A 245 -2.91 -21.72 5.87
C THR A 245 -2.96 -21.32 4.39
N PHE A 246 -3.96 -20.55 3.96
CA PHE A 246 -4.12 -20.18 2.56
C PHE A 246 -2.87 -19.49 1.99
N TYR A 247 -2.28 -18.55 2.74
CA TYR A 247 -1.05 -17.85 2.38
C TYR A 247 0.22 -18.45 3.00
N TRP A 248 0.21 -19.77 3.33
CA TRP A 248 1.43 -20.39 3.82
C TRP A 248 2.52 -20.38 2.75
N ALA A 249 3.64 -19.78 3.06
CA ALA A 249 4.75 -19.55 2.12
C ALA A 249 6.11 -19.96 2.67
N TYR A 250 6.13 -20.78 3.74
CA TYR A 250 7.33 -21.08 4.52
C TYR A 250 7.69 -22.57 4.48
N ASP A 251 7.31 -23.32 3.44
CA ASP A 251 7.50 -24.77 3.32
C ASP A 251 8.96 -25.19 3.48
N GLN A 252 9.90 -24.35 3.09
CA GLN A 252 11.34 -24.56 3.29
C GLN A 252 11.76 -24.60 4.77
N PHE A 253 10.93 -24.11 5.69
CA PHE A 253 11.15 -24.16 7.13
C PHE A 253 10.22 -25.14 7.84
N GLY A 254 9.13 -25.57 7.19
CA GLY A 254 8.16 -26.52 7.72
C GLY A 254 6.74 -26.20 7.30
N THR A 255 5.86 -27.16 7.49
CA THR A 255 4.44 -27.09 7.09
C THR A 255 3.53 -26.43 8.14
N THR A 256 4.06 -26.09 9.32
CA THR A 256 3.33 -25.43 10.41
C THR A 256 4.16 -24.28 10.98
N LEU A 257 3.48 -23.31 11.61
CA LEU A 257 4.16 -22.18 12.26
C LEU A 257 5.17 -22.66 13.32
N GLY A 258 4.83 -23.67 14.12
CA GLY A 258 5.73 -24.23 15.15
C GLY A 258 6.99 -24.84 14.55
N SER A 259 6.85 -25.68 13.51
CA SER A 259 8.00 -26.30 12.83
C SER A 259 8.86 -25.24 12.11
N ALA A 260 8.24 -24.24 11.50
CA ALA A 260 8.96 -23.16 10.83
C ALA A 260 9.76 -22.31 11.83
N LEU A 261 9.17 -21.92 12.94
CA LEU A 261 9.86 -21.17 13.99
C LEU A 261 11.02 -21.99 14.60
N LEU A 262 10.79 -23.26 14.90
CA LEU A 262 11.85 -24.14 15.41
C LEU A 262 13.01 -24.23 14.41
N ASN A 263 12.73 -24.40 13.12
CA ASN A 263 13.75 -24.47 12.08
C ASN A 263 14.54 -23.17 11.97
N VAL A 264 13.86 -22.02 11.98
CA VAL A 264 14.51 -20.70 11.95
C VAL A 264 15.45 -20.52 13.16
N ILE A 265 15.05 -20.95 14.36
CA ILE A 265 15.85 -20.82 15.58
C ILE A 265 17.03 -21.80 15.57
N THR A 266 16.82 -23.04 15.14
CA THR A 266 17.87 -24.08 15.14
C THR A 266 18.83 -23.97 13.96
N HIS A 267 18.42 -23.34 12.86
CA HIS A 267 19.22 -23.15 11.65
C HIS A 267 19.33 -21.67 11.25
N PRO A 268 19.87 -20.79 12.11
CA PRO A 268 19.85 -19.34 11.89
C PRO A 268 20.62 -18.88 10.63
N LEU A 269 21.68 -19.59 10.24
CA LEU A 269 22.43 -19.30 9.02
C LEU A 269 21.61 -19.62 7.75
N HIS A 270 20.83 -20.70 7.78
CA HIS A 270 19.91 -21.01 6.70
C HIS A 270 18.80 -19.93 6.61
N ALA A 271 18.21 -19.56 7.73
CA ALA A 271 17.21 -18.48 7.78
C ALA A 271 17.78 -17.15 7.26
N LEU A 272 19.01 -16.78 7.66
CA LEU A 272 19.67 -15.58 7.16
C LEU A 272 19.92 -15.66 5.64
N ARG A 273 20.38 -16.79 5.13
CA ARG A 273 20.54 -16.99 3.68
C ARG A 273 19.22 -16.81 2.94
N VAL A 274 18.14 -17.43 3.38
CA VAL A 274 16.80 -17.27 2.79
C VAL A 274 16.30 -15.83 2.87
N PHE A 275 16.57 -15.15 3.98
CA PHE A 275 16.18 -13.76 4.21
C PHE A 275 16.79 -12.78 3.19
N VAL A 276 17.99 -13.06 2.69
CA VAL A 276 18.71 -12.17 1.75
C VAL A 276 18.75 -12.70 0.31
N THR A 277 18.38 -13.96 0.08
CA THR A 277 18.40 -14.56 -1.26
C THR A 277 17.00 -14.93 -1.74
N PRO A 278 16.69 -14.70 -3.03
CA PRO A 278 17.52 -14.11 -4.10
C PRO A 278 17.84 -12.62 -3.86
N TRP A 279 18.79 -12.06 -4.62
CA TRP A 279 19.28 -10.67 -4.48
C TRP A 279 18.19 -9.59 -4.42
N VAL A 280 17.02 -9.83 -5.02
CA VAL A 280 15.88 -8.88 -4.96
C VAL A 280 15.47 -8.58 -3.52
N LYS A 281 15.55 -9.56 -2.59
CA LYS A 281 15.23 -9.35 -1.17
C LYS A 281 16.21 -8.37 -0.52
N ALA A 282 17.52 -8.63 -0.68
CA ALA A 282 18.55 -7.72 -0.17
C ALA A 282 18.43 -6.32 -0.78
N ARG A 283 18.20 -6.23 -2.10
CA ARG A 283 18.01 -4.96 -2.80
C ARG A 283 16.83 -4.16 -2.25
N THR A 284 15.70 -4.80 -1.99
CA THR A 284 14.52 -4.16 -1.41
C THR A 284 14.82 -3.61 -0.01
N MET A 285 15.45 -4.41 0.86
CA MET A 285 15.83 -3.95 2.21
C MET A 285 16.84 -2.82 2.20
N ILE A 286 17.87 -2.91 1.33
CA ILE A 286 18.84 -1.83 1.15
C ILE A 286 18.13 -0.56 0.64
N GLY A 287 17.24 -0.68 -0.32
CA GLY A 287 16.46 0.45 -0.85
C GLY A 287 15.61 1.13 0.22
N LEU A 288 14.92 0.35 1.07
CA LEU A 288 14.11 0.85 2.19
C LEU A 288 14.94 1.64 3.21
N LEU A 289 16.20 1.24 3.45
CA LEU A 289 17.11 1.96 4.35
C LEU A 289 17.77 3.15 3.66
N ALA A 290 18.20 2.99 2.40
CA ALA A 290 18.94 3.98 1.65
C ALA A 290 18.13 5.25 1.37
N MET A 291 16.80 5.14 1.14
CA MET A 291 15.94 6.30 0.92
C MET A 291 15.90 7.27 2.12
N PHE A 292 16.24 6.77 3.32
CA PHE A 292 16.37 7.57 4.55
C PHE A 292 17.84 7.74 4.97
N GLY A 293 18.81 7.49 4.07
CA GLY A 293 20.24 7.63 4.36
C GLY A 293 20.74 6.70 5.46
N PHE A 294 20.18 5.48 5.56
CA PHE A 294 20.48 4.47 6.57
C PHE A 294 20.25 4.91 8.03
N LEU A 295 19.69 6.09 8.27
CA LEU A 295 19.43 6.58 9.62
C LEU A 295 18.42 5.75 10.45
N PRO A 296 17.50 4.95 9.86
CA PRO A 296 16.73 4.01 10.68
C PRO A 296 17.60 3.08 11.53
N LEU A 297 18.79 2.69 11.06
CA LEU A 297 19.73 1.83 11.80
C LEU A 297 20.31 2.51 13.07
N ALA A 298 20.31 3.83 13.15
CA ALA A 298 20.74 4.58 14.32
C ALA A 298 19.65 4.68 15.40
N SER A 299 18.46 4.11 15.15
CA SER A 299 17.34 4.10 16.09
C SER A 299 16.93 2.67 16.46
N PRO A 300 16.71 2.36 17.74
CA PRO A 300 16.13 1.07 18.13
C PRO A 300 14.69 0.90 17.62
N MET A 301 14.03 1.97 17.15
CA MET A 301 12.70 1.89 16.54
C MET A 301 12.69 1.06 15.25
N VAL A 302 13.83 0.86 14.59
CA VAL A 302 13.95 -0.02 13.40
C VAL A 302 13.50 -1.45 13.71
N ILE A 303 13.61 -1.89 14.96
CA ILE A 303 13.15 -3.22 15.39
C ILE A 303 11.63 -3.40 15.16
N ALA A 304 10.87 -2.31 15.16
CA ALA A 304 9.42 -2.37 14.96
C ALA A 304 9.01 -2.97 13.59
N VAL A 305 9.85 -2.82 12.56
CA VAL A 305 9.54 -3.35 11.23
C VAL A 305 10.08 -4.78 11.01
N LEU A 306 10.97 -5.28 11.87
CA LEU A 306 11.63 -6.56 11.66
C LEU A 306 10.66 -7.75 11.58
N PRO A 307 9.60 -7.87 12.42
CA PRO A 307 8.67 -9.00 12.31
C PRO A 307 7.95 -9.05 10.95
N LEU A 308 7.49 -7.90 10.44
CA LEU A 308 6.86 -7.83 9.12
C LEU A 308 7.84 -8.13 7.98
N LEU A 309 9.04 -7.54 8.04
CA LEU A 309 10.08 -7.83 7.04
C LEU A 309 10.51 -9.30 7.08
N ALA A 310 10.60 -9.90 8.27
CA ALA A 310 10.89 -11.32 8.41
C ALA A 310 9.80 -12.17 7.76
N GLY A 311 8.52 -11.90 8.03
CA GLY A 311 7.41 -12.57 7.37
C GLY A 311 7.54 -12.54 5.84
N ARG A 312 7.78 -11.37 5.26
CA ARG A 312 7.93 -11.20 3.80
C ARG A 312 9.19 -11.87 3.23
N MET A 313 10.35 -11.64 3.84
CA MET A 313 11.64 -12.07 3.27
C MET A 313 11.93 -13.56 3.53
N LEU A 314 11.34 -14.16 4.55
CA LEU A 314 11.42 -15.61 4.79
C LEU A 314 10.40 -16.39 3.92
N ALA A 315 9.36 -15.77 3.41
CA ALA A 315 8.44 -16.41 2.48
C ALA A 315 9.16 -16.85 1.21
N SER A 316 8.87 -18.05 0.70
CA SER A 316 9.42 -18.57 -0.56
C SER A 316 8.37 -18.78 -1.63
N GLY A 317 7.11 -18.99 -1.23
CA GLY A 317 6.00 -19.24 -2.14
C GLY A 317 5.53 -18.03 -2.95
N TYR A 318 5.82 -16.80 -2.50
CA TYR A 318 5.30 -15.57 -3.12
C TYR A 318 6.42 -14.57 -3.47
N PRO A 319 7.09 -14.72 -4.62
CA PRO A 319 8.20 -13.85 -5.05
C PRO A 319 7.83 -12.36 -5.19
N LEU A 320 6.56 -12.06 -5.42
CA LEU A 320 6.07 -10.68 -5.51
C LEU A 320 6.21 -9.92 -4.20
N TRP A 321 6.06 -10.61 -3.05
CA TRP A 321 6.19 -10.00 -1.74
C TRP A 321 7.58 -9.39 -1.50
N TRP A 322 8.61 -9.87 -2.18
CA TRP A 322 9.98 -9.36 -2.00
C TRP A 322 10.25 -8.08 -2.78
N GLN A 323 9.40 -7.73 -3.73
CA GLN A 323 9.65 -6.65 -4.68
C GLN A 323 9.17 -5.30 -4.13
N ALA A 324 9.93 -4.23 -4.44
CA ALA A 324 9.56 -2.85 -4.15
C ALA A 324 8.59 -2.24 -5.18
N LYS A 325 8.06 -3.07 -6.10
CA LYS A 325 7.22 -2.64 -7.24
C LYS A 325 5.76 -2.39 -6.83
N PHE A 326 5.30 -3.07 -5.76
CA PHE A 326 3.91 -3.12 -5.34
C PHE A 326 3.68 -2.40 -4.01
N GLN A 327 2.50 -2.56 -3.41
CA GLN A 327 2.09 -1.94 -2.15
C GLN A 327 2.83 -2.46 -0.89
N TYR A 328 3.58 -3.54 -0.99
CA TYR A 328 4.12 -4.25 0.20
C TYR A 328 5.06 -3.43 1.08
N ASP A 329 5.79 -2.48 0.51
CA ASP A 329 6.71 -1.63 1.28
C ASP A 329 5.98 -0.51 2.04
N ALA A 330 4.71 -0.21 1.67
CA ALA A 330 3.90 0.78 2.37
C ALA A 330 3.55 0.35 3.81
N PHE A 331 3.54 -0.96 4.11
CA PHE A 331 3.34 -1.47 5.48
C PHE A 331 4.43 -1.03 6.46
N VAL A 332 5.63 -0.75 5.99
CA VAL A 332 6.78 -0.45 6.86
C VAL A 332 7.35 0.96 6.69
N VAL A 333 7.04 1.64 5.57
CA VAL A 333 7.69 2.92 5.22
C VAL A 333 7.55 3.99 6.28
N MET A 334 6.35 4.15 6.87
CA MET A 334 6.12 5.19 7.88
C MET A 334 6.89 4.91 9.16
N MET A 335 6.95 3.66 9.61
CA MET A 335 7.74 3.29 10.79
C MET A 335 9.24 3.51 10.55
N LEU A 336 9.75 3.17 9.35
CA LEU A 336 11.13 3.45 8.96
C LEU A 336 11.41 4.95 8.90
N CYS A 337 10.47 5.75 8.38
CA CYS A 337 10.59 7.21 8.37
C CYS A 337 10.68 7.78 9.80
N CYS A 338 9.82 7.31 10.71
CA CYS A 338 9.88 7.69 12.12
C CYS A 338 11.17 7.23 12.80
N ALA A 339 11.65 6.03 12.49
CA ALA A 339 12.93 5.52 12.97
C ALA A 339 14.11 6.37 12.45
N ALA A 340 14.07 6.83 11.19
CA ALA A 340 15.09 7.74 10.65
C ALA A 340 15.11 9.09 11.37
N VAL A 341 13.94 9.63 11.68
CA VAL A 341 13.82 10.88 12.46
C VAL A 341 14.39 10.71 13.88
N ASP A 342 14.08 9.61 14.58
CA ASP A 342 14.66 9.31 15.90
C ASP A 342 16.17 9.06 15.79
N GLY A 343 16.63 8.34 14.76
CA GLY A 343 18.05 8.13 14.50
C GLY A 343 18.82 9.44 14.28
N ALA A 344 18.28 10.34 13.45
CA ALA A 344 18.84 11.67 13.23
C ALA A 344 18.90 12.48 14.54
N ALA A 345 17.84 12.42 15.35
CA ALA A 345 17.79 13.11 16.64
C ALA A 345 18.83 12.55 17.63
N ARG A 346 19.03 11.23 17.65
CA ARG A 346 20.05 10.57 18.50
C ARG A 346 21.47 10.97 18.06
N LEU A 347 21.77 10.86 16.77
CA LEU A 347 23.08 11.25 16.25
C LEU A 347 23.36 12.73 16.50
N GLN A 348 22.38 13.63 16.33
CA GLN A 348 22.54 15.05 16.60
C GLN A 348 22.86 15.33 18.08
N ARG A 349 22.31 14.57 19.03
CA ARG A 349 22.61 14.72 20.46
C ARG A 349 24.05 14.33 20.83
N HIS A 350 24.63 13.39 20.08
CA HIS A 350 25.99 12.91 20.28
C HIS A 350 27.01 13.55 19.33
N TRP A 351 26.56 14.49 18.47
CA TRP A 351 27.41 15.14 17.48
C TRP A 351 28.43 16.05 18.13
N PRO A 352 29.74 15.87 17.90
CA PRO A 352 30.76 16.76 18.45
C PRO A 352 30.61 18.18 17.90
N GLN A 353 30.55 19.20 18.78
CA GLN A 353 30.43 20.60 18.37
C GLN A 353 31.57 21.07 17.44
N SER A 354 32.73 20.40 17.50
CA SER A 354 33.86 20.66 16.63
C SER A 354 33.59 20.37 15.14
N TRP A 355 32.62 19.47 14.85
CA TRP A 355 32.26 19.09 13.48
C TRP A 355 31.25 20.05 12.82
N ASP A 356 30.57 20.86 13.61
CA ASP A 356 29.64 21.88 13.09
C ASP A 356 30.36 22.88 12.16
N ARG A 357 31.66 23.16 12.39
CA ARG A 357 32.47 24.02 11.55
C ARG A 357 32.64 23.47 10.13
N TRP A 358 32.80 22.15 9.97
CA TRP A 358 33.03 21.51 8.67
C TRP A 358 31.77 21.43 7.82
N LEU A 359 30.61 21.18 8.41
CA LEU A 359 29.33 21.07 7.70
C LEU A 359 28.70 22.43 7.35
N THR A 360 29.00 23.45 8.12
CA THR A 360 28.48 24.81 7.87
C THR A 360 29.35 25.64 6.94
N TYR A 361 30.62 25.26 6.73
CA TYR A 361 31.58 26.03 5.93
C TYR A 361 31.19 26.25 4.48
N PRO A 362 30.70 25.27 3.72
CA PRO A 362 30.30 25.50 2.32
C PRO A 362 29.01 26.33 2.15
N PHE A 363 28.18 26.44 3.19
CA PHE A 363 26.89 27.15 3.15
C PHE A 363 26.88 28.43 4.02
N SER A 364 27.99 28.75 4.68
CA SER A 364 28.10 29.96 5.50
C SER A 364 28.31 31.19 4.62
N ARG A 365 27.25 32.00 4.47
CA ARG A 365 27.38 33.38 4.00
C ARG A 365 28.25 34.20 4.96
N PRO A 366 29.03 35.20 4.46
CA PRO A 366 29.84 36.07 5.33
C PRO A 366 29.00 36.66 6.45
N ALA A 367 29.57 36.75 7.64
CA ALA A 367 28.90 37.12 8.90
C ALA A 367 28.05 38.43 8.84
N ARG A 368 28.33 39.31 7.87
CA ARG A 368 27.59 40.57 7.65
C ARG A 368 26.15 40.39 7.12
N LEU A 369 25.76 39.21 6.63
CA LEU A 369 24.40 38.91 6.17
C LEU A 369 23.58 38.08 7.15
N ARG A 370 24.08 37.79 8.34
CA ARG A 370 23.37 37.11 9.43
C ARG A 370 22.42 38.05 10.16
N ARG A 371 21.34 38.46 9.56
CA ARG A 371 20.16 38.92 10.30
C ARG A 371 19.34 37.69 10.67
N GLY A 372 19.56 37.10 11.87
CA GLY A 372 18.66 36.14 12.50
C GLY A 372 18.67 34.70 11.94
N GLY A 373 19.74 34.25 11.24
CA GLY A 373 19.81 32.90 10.67
C GLY A 373 20.39 31.89 11.67
N GLU A 374 19.58 30.97 12.17
CA GLU A 374 20.06 29.77 12.83
C GLU A 374 20.96 28.97 11.85
N ALA A 375 22.14 28.56 12.30
CA ALA A 375 22.97 27.64 11.53
C ALA A 375 22.17 26.34 11.26
N TRP A 376 22.26 25.81 10.03
CA TRP A 376 21.59 24.57 9.70
C TRP A 376 22.15 23.44 10.57
N ARG A 377 21.28 22.83 11.37
CA ARG A 377 21.64 21.68 12.19
C ARG A 377 21.90 20.47 11.29
N PRO A 378 22.80 19.54 11.66
CA PRO A 378 23.09 18.35 10.86
C PRO A 378 21.86 17.56 10.43
N ALA A 379 20.88 17.43 11.32
CA ALA A 379 19.61 16.79 11.01
C ALA A 379 18.77 17.53 9.95
N THR A 380 18.86 18.86 9.86
CA THR A 380 18.20 19.62 8.79
C THR A 380 18.91 19.42 7.45
N VAL A 381 20.24 19.32 7.46
CA VAL A 381 21.03 19.01 6.25
C VAL A 381 20.67 17.61 5.74
N TRP A 382 20.62 16.62 6.62
CA TRP A 382 20.15 15.27 6.25
C TRP A 382 18.73 15.30 5.67
N ALA A 383 17.79 15.95 6.35
CA ALA A 383 16.40 16.04 5.88
C ALA A 383 16.30 16.69 4.49
N ALA A 384 17.08 17.75 4.26
CA ALA A 384 17.17 18.39 2.95
C ALA A 384 17.79 17.48 1.89
N ALA A 385 18.81 16.69 2.25
CA ALA A 385 19.47 15.76 1.35
C ALA A 385 18.52 14.63 0.89
N ILE A 386 17.79 13.98 1.80
CA ILE A 386 16.82 12.94 1.44
C ILE A 386 15.66 13.51 0.63
N CYS A 387 15.22 14.73 0.93
CA CYS A 387 14.21 15.44 0.16
C CYS A 387 14.71 15.73 -1.27
N ALA A 388 15.92 16.25 -1.41
CA ALA A 388 16.53 16.51 -2.71
C ALA A 388 16.71 15.22 -3.52
N ALA A 389 17.17 14.14 -2.89
CA ALA A 389 17.29 12.83 -3.51
C ALA A 389 15.93 12.31 -4.01
N ALA A 390 14.88 12.43 -3.20
CA ALA A 390 13.53 12.06 -3.58
C ALA A 390 13.03 12.87 -4.79
N LEU A 391 13.24 14.19 -4.80
CA LEU A 391 12.87 15.07 -5.91
C LEU A 391 13.64 14.73 -7.20
N VAL A 392 14.95 14.49 -7.11
CA VAL A 392 15.80 14.09 -8.25
C VAL A 392 15.36 12.74 -8.81
N TYR A 393 14.86 11.85 -7.96
CA TYR A 393 14.37 10.54 -8.38
C TYR A 393 13.02 10.58 -9.11
N VAL A 394 12.19 11.61 -8.93
CA VAL A 394 10.82 11.69 -9.51
C VAL A 394 10.77 11.35 -11.01
N PRO A 395 11.63 11.87 -11.90
CA PRO A 395 11.56 11.56 -13.33
C PRO A 395 11.75 10.06 -13.66
N SER A 396 12.49 9.33 -12.81
CA SER A 396 12.76 7.89 -12.94
C SER A 396 11.86 7.03 -12.06
N SER A 397 10.96 7.64 -11.29
CA SER A 397 10.07 7.01 -10.34
C SER A 397 8.75 6.57 -10.99
N PRO A 398 7.89 5.86 -10.25
CA PRO A 398 6.52 5.59 -10.68
C PRO A 398 5.72 6.83 -11.09
N PHE A 399 6.01 8.02 -10.53
CA PHE A 399 5.39 9.29 -10.93
C PHE A 399 6.05 9.97 -12.13
N GLY A 400 7.14 9.42 -12.67
CA GLY A 400 7.81 9.96 -13.86
C GLY A 400 6.89 10.17 -15.07
N PRO A 401 5.93 9.27 -15.36
CA PRO A 401 4.96 9.47 -16.42
C PRO A 401 4.16 10.78 -16.32
N LEU A 402 3.85 11.27 -15.11
CA LEU A 402 3.13 12.53 -14.89
C LEU A 402 3.87 13.75 -15.47
N LEU A 403 5.18 13.66 -15.67
CA LEU A 403 6.00 14.73 -16.27
C LEU A 403 5.96 14.72 -17.81
N LYS A 404 5.32 13.70 -18.43
CA LYS A 404 5.29 13.52 -19.88
C LYS A 404 3.93 13.94 -20.44
N PRO A 405 3.86 14.93 -21.37
CA PRO A 405 2.58 15.37 -21.95
C PRO A 405 1.76 14.23 -22.56
N GLY A 406 2.41 13.24 -23.19
CA GLY A 406 1.74 12.08 -23.78
C GLY A 406 1.01 11.19 -22.77
N PHE A 407 1.33 11.29 -21.46
CA PHE A 407 0.64 10.54 -20.41
C PHE A 407 -0.83 10.97 -20.23
N TYR A 408 -1.17 12.20 -20.58
CA TYR A 408 -2.52 12.76 -20.48
C TYR A 408 -3.35 12.52 -21.74
N GLY A 409 -2.72 12.11 -22.83
CA GLY A 409 -3.36 11.89 -24.13
C GLY A 409 -4.15 10.58 -24.21
N VAL A 410 -5.10 10.52 -25.13
CA VAL A 410 -5.88 9.32 -25.48
C VAL A 410 -5.27 8.69 -26.73
N ASN A 411 -4.84 7.44 -26.63
CA ASN A 411 -4.29 6.66 -27.76
C ASN A 411 -5.35 5.74 -28.42
N ALA A 412 -4.97 5.03 -29.48
CA ALA A 412 -5.86 4.12 -30.19
C ALA A 412 -6.38 3.00 -29.29
N ARG A 413 -5.49 2.36 -28.52
CA ARG A 413 -5.84 1.29 -27.59
C ARG A 413 -6.89 1.73 -26.55
N MET A 414 -6.76 2.93 -25.99
CA MET A 414 -7.74 3.48 -25.05
C MET A 414 -9.11 3.71 -25.70
N ARG A 415 -9.14 4.12 -26.98
CA ARG A 415 -10.39 4.29 -27.73
C ARG A 415 -11.04 2.95 -28.01
N ALA A 416 -10.28 1.97 -28.44
CA ALA A 416 -10.75 0.61 -28.69
C ALA A 416 -11.30 -0.04 -27.39
N ALA A 417 -10.58 0.07 -26.27
CA ALA A 417 -11.05 -0.38 -24.96
C ALA A 417 -12.36 0.30 -24.54
N ALA A 418 -12.46 1.63 -24.72
CA ALA A 418 -13.68 2.37 -24.44
C ALA A 418 -14.86 1.96 -25.33
N ALA A 419 -14.60 1.69 -26.61
CA ALA A 419 -15.60 1.16 -27.52
C ALA A 419 -16.03 -0.26 -27.14
N ALA A 420 -15.08 -1.13 -26.77
CA ALA A 420 -15.38 -2.48 -26.30
C ALA A 420 -16.34 -2.49 -25.11
N ILE A 421 -16.07 -1.71 -24.06
CA ILE A 421 -16.95 -1.64 -22.88
C ILE A 421 -18.32 -1.02 -23.18
N ALA A 422 -18.45 -0.20 -24.23
CA ALA A 422 -19.72 0.38 -24.62
C ALA A 422 -20.68 -0.65 -25.25
N HIS A 423 -20.19 -1.81 -25.70
CA HIS A 423 -21.02 -2.90 -26.20
C HIS A 423 -21.61 -3.77 -25.08
N VAL A 424 -21.09 -3.68 -23.85
CA VAL A 424 -21.63 -4.40 -22.69
C VAL A 424 -22.79 -3.58 -22.11
N PRO A 425 -24.03 -4.12 -22.06
CA PRO A 425 -25.19 -3.42 -21.48
C PRO A 425 -25.02 -3.30 -19.96
N ALA A 426 -25.57 -2.23 -19.37
CA ALA A 426 -25.53 -2.05 -17.92
C ALA A 426 -26.30 -3.16 -17.18
N GLY A 427 -25.76 -3.60 -16.04
CA GLY A 427 -26.31 -4.71 -15.24
C GLY A 427 -25.91 -6.09 -15.73
N ALA A 428 -24.99 -6.18 -16.69
CA ALA A 428 -24.54 -7.47 -17.24
C ALA A 428 -23.61 -8.23 -16.27
N GLU A 429 -23.63 -9.56 -16.37
CA GLU A 429 -22.53 -10.41 -15.91
C GLU A 429 -21.47 -10.48 -17.02
N VAL A 430 -20.21 -10.13 -16.69
CA VAL A 430 -19.14 -10.00 -17.67
C VAL A 430 -17.82 -10.57 -17.17
N GLU A 431 -17.24 -11.47 -17.96
CA GLU A 431 -15.82 -11.85 -17.81
C GLU A 431 -14.98 -10.80 -18.55
N ALA A 432 -14.13 -10.08 -17.83
CA ALA A 432 -13.34 -8.98 -18.38
C ALA A 432 -11.85 -9.21 -18.18
N SER A 433 -11.05 -8.93 -19.22
CA SER A 433 -9.59 -8.81 -19.08
C SER A 433 -9.24 -7.92 -17.90
N ASN A 434 -8.11 -8.20 -17.26
CA ASN A 434 -7.73 -7.59 -15.99
C ASN A 434 -7.72 -6.05 -16.04
N ASN A 435 -7.30 -5.48 -17.15
CA ASN A 435 -7.27 -4.03 -17.39
C ASN A 435 -8.65 -3.40 -17.73
N ILE A 436 -9.67 -4.20 -18.02
CA ILE A 436 -11.01 -3.74 -18.44
C ILE A 436 -12.00 -3.68 -17.28
N GLY A 437 -11.98 -4.69 -16.40
CA GLY A 437 -12.99 -4.85 -15.35
C GLY A 437 -13.22 -3.62 -14.47
N PRO A 438 -12.18 -2.84 -14.06
CA PRO A 438 -12.39 -1.64 -13.26
C PRO A 438 -13.31 -0.60 -13.89
N ARG A 439 -13.39 -0.53 -15.22
CA ARG A 439 -14.27 0.40 -15.95
C ARG A 439 -15.70 -0.10 -16.08
N LEU A 440 -15.95 -1.37 -15.78
CA LEU A 440 -17.28 -2.00 -15.78
C LEU A 440 -17.87 -2.16 -14.38
N SER A 441 -17.03 -2.32 -13.35
CA SER A 441 -17.41 -2.71 -11.99
C SER A 441 -18.41 -1.77 -11.30
N GLY A 442 -18.48 -0.49 -11.69
CA GLY A 442 -19.48 0.45 -11.15
C GLY A 442 -20.91 0.20 -11.63
N ARG A 443 -21.12 -0.62 -12.66
CA ARG A 443 -22.43 -0.86 -13.28
C ARG A 443 -22.75 -2.32 -13.57
N ASP A 444 -21.73 -3.20 -13.60
CA ASP A 444 -21.82 -4.59 -14.05
C ASP A 444 -21.27 -5.54 -12.99
N THR A 445 -21.69 -6.80 -13.02
CA THR A 445 -21.07 -7.87 -12.22
C THR A 445 -19.85 -8.39 -12.95
N VAL A 446 -18.67 -7.97 -12.49
CA VAL A 446 -17.39 -8.27 -13.14
C VAL A 446 -16.76 -9.52 -12.56
N LEU A 447 -16.37 -10.42 -13.46
CA LEU A 447 -15.50 -11.59 -13.24
C LEU A 447 -14.17 -11.37 -13.95
N LEU A 448 -13.10 -11.98 -13.45
CA LEU A 448 -11.81 -11.96 -14.14
C LEU A 448 -11.83 -12.93 -15.32
N PHE A 449 -11.42 -12.47 -16.49
CA PHE A 449 -11.12 -13.32 -17.65
C PHE A 449 -9.76 -13.97 -17.42
N ASP A 450 -9.77 -15.24 -16.94
CA ASP A 450 -8.60 -15.89 -16.37
C ASP A 450 -8.18 -17.20 -17.10
N GLY A 451 -8.78 -17.48 -18.25
CA GLY A 451 -8.54 -18.71 -19.02
C GLY A 451 -9.27 -19.94 -18.48
N THR A 452 -10.20 -19.74 -17.54
CA THR A 452 -11.15 -20.76 -17.08
C THR A 452 -12.55 -20.24 -17.34
N PRO A 453 -13.29 -20.76 -18.36
CA PRO A 453 -14.57 -20.21 -18.76
C PRO A 453 -15.58 -20.18 -17.60
N ARG A 454 -16.14 -19.01 -17.32
CA ARG A 454 -17.24 -18.83 -16.35
C ARG A 454 -18.60 -18.82 -17.06
N TRP A 455 -18.57 -18.83 -18.38
CA TRP A 455 -19.74 -18.82 -19.23
C TRP A 455 -20.64 -17.60 -19.03
N ALA A 456 -20.08 -16.47 -18.60
CA ALA A 456 -20.81 -15.23 -18.47
C ALA A 456 -21.42 -14.81 -19.82
N PRO A 457 -22.61 -14.18 -19.85
CA PRO A 457 -23.24 -13.75 -21.11
C PRO A 457 -22.34 -12.85 -21.96
N TRP A 458 -21.49 -12.07 -21.31
CA TRP A 458 -20.56 -11.14 -21.95
C TRP A 458 -19.12 -11.47 -21.59
N VAL A 459 -18.23 -11.37 -22.58
CA VAL A 459 -16.79 -11.50 -22.39
C VAL A 459 -16.09 -10.35 -23.09
N VAL A 460 -15.16 -9.67 -22.40
CA VAL A 460 -14.30 -8.64 -22.99
C VAL A 460 -12.85 -9.06 -22.81
N GLY A 461 -12.20 -9.47 -23.91
CA GLY A 461 -10.83 -9.95 -23.94
C GLY A 461 -9.86 -8.94 -24.57
N ASP A 462 -8.60 -8.96 -24.16
CA ASP A 462 -7.47 -8.26 -24.79
C ASP A 462 -6.50 -9.27 -25.42
N THR A 463 -6.50 -9.41 -26.73
CA THR A 463 -5.71 -10.42 -27.45
C THR A 463 -4.32 -9.93 -27.87
N LEU A 464 -3.99 -8.64 -27.69
CA LEU A 464 -2.69 -8.06 -28.01
C LEU A 464 -1.88 -7.66 -26.79
N GLY A 465 -2.53 -7.27 -25.69
CA GLY A 465 -1.86 -6.92 -24.44
C GLY A 465 -1.43 -8.16 -23.65
N LEU A 466 -0.31 -8.06 -22.94
CA LEU A 466 -0.01 -9.00 -21.86
C LEU A 466 -0.79 -8.56 -20.63
N ASP A 467 -1.74 -9.35 -20.20
CA ASP A 467 -2.61 -9.03 -19.07
C ASP A 467 -2.74 -10.24 -18.13
N PHE A 468 -2.70 -9.96 -16.83
CA PHE A 468 -2.83 -11.00 -15.80
C PHE A 468 -4.21 -11.71 -15.92
N PRO A 469 -4.29 -13.02 -15.71
CA PRO A 469 -3.22 -13.96 -15.28
C PRO A 469 -2.50 -14.68 -16.43
N PHE A 470 -2.66 -14.22 -17.66
CA PHE A 470 -2.03 -14.84 -18.80
C PHE A 470 -0.52 -14.52 -18.86
N CYS A 471 0.27 -15.49 -19.35
CA CYS A 471 1.72 -15.34 -19.54
C CYS A 471 2.10 -14.80 -20.92
N THR A 472 1.21 -14.91 -21.88
CA THR A 472 1.40 -14.40 -23.24
C THR A 472 0.07 -13.92 -23.82
N PRO A 473 0.08 -12.92 -24.73
CA PRO A 473 -1.14 -12.50 -25.44
C PRO A 473 -1.79 -13.64 -26.24
N SER A 474 -0.98 -14.58 -26.75
CA SER A 474 -1.49 -15.75 -27.49
C SER A 474 -2.41 -16.65 -26.69
N GLN A 475 -2.22 -16.70 -25.36
CA GLN A 475 -3.09 -17.48 -24.47
C GLN A 475 -4.48 -16.84 -24.33
N GLN A 476 -4.56 -15.51 -24.28
CA GLN A 476 -5.85 -14.82 -24.34
C GLN A 476 -6.56 -15.05 -25.69
N ALA A 477 -5.80 -14.96 -26.79
CA ALA A 477 -6.35 -15.25 -28.13
C ALA A 477 -6.86 -16.68 -28.27
N GLN A 478 -6.16 -17.65 -27.66
CA GLN A 478 -6.61 -19.06 -27.63
C GLN A 478 -7.91 -19.21 -26.84
N GLU A 479 -8.04 -18.53 -25.68
CA GLU A 479 -9.27 -18.55 -24.87
C GLU A 479 -10.44 -17.92 -25.64
N VAL A 480 -10.22 -16.78 -26.30
CA VAL A 480 -11.22 -16.15 -27.16
C VAL A 480 -11.66 -17.12 -28.29
N ALA A 481 -10.71 -17.82 -28.93
CA ALA A 481 -11.04 -18.81 -29.97
C ALA A 481 -11.82 -20.00 -29.40
N TYR A 482 -11.46 -20.48 -28.20
CA TYR A 482 -12.18 -21.53 -27.49
C TYR A 482 -13.63 -21.13 -27.22
N LEU A 483 -13.88 -19.96 -26.67
CA LEU A 483 -15.23 -19.47 -26.38
C LEU A 483 -16.08 -19.34 -27.66
N ARG A 484 -15.49 -18.84 -28.74
CA ARG A 484 -16.19 -18.76 -30.06
C ARG A 484 -16.59 -20.14 -30.55
N ALA A 485 -15.72 -21.14 -30.45
CA ALA A 485 -16.04 -22.53 -30.78
C ALA A 485 -17.16 -23.13 -29.92
N HIS A 486 -17.43 -22.53 -28.73
CA HIS A 486 -18.45 -22.99 -27.81
C HIS A 486 -19.70 -22.10 -27.75
N GLY A 487 -19.98 -21.36 -28.80
CA GLY A 487 -21.26 -20.69 -29.03
C GLY A 487 -21.26 -19.18 -28.72
N TYR A 488 -20.10 -18.55 -28.47
CA TYR A 488 -20.04 -17.10 -28.40
C TYR A 488 -19.94 -16.46 -29.79
N ALA A 489 -20.79 -15.47 -30.03
CA ALA A 489 -20.70 -14.60 -31.18
C ALA A 489 -19.76 -13.43 -30.90
N GLN A 490 -18.86 -13.11 -31.79
CA GLN A 490 -18.04 -11.90 -31.70
C GLN A 490 -18.87 -10.71 -32.19
N VAL A 491 -19.12 -9.75 -31.31
CA VAL A 491 -19.93 -8.55 -31.59
C VAL A 491 -19.09 -7.30 -31.83
N PHE A 492 -17.82 -7.33 -31.38
CA PHE A 492 -16.87 -6.24 -31.58
C PHE A 492 -15.44 -6.77 -31.68
N ALA A 493 -14.60 -6.13 -32.48
CA ALA A 493 -13.14 -6.27 -32.47
C ALA A 493 -12.48 -5.00 -33.01
N ASP A 494 -11.56 -4.41 -32.20
CA ASP A 494 -10.72 -3.29 -32.61
C ASP A 494 -9.45 -3.27 -31.75
N ASP A 495 -8.31 -3.02 -32.37
CA ASP A 495 -6.98 -2.89 -31.76
C ASP A 495 -6.68 -3.94 -30.65
N GLY A 496 -7.08 -5.20 -30.92
CA GLY A 496 -6.88 -6.35 -30.04
C GLY A 496 -7.96 -6.55 -28.97
N TYR A 497 -8.82 -5.60 -28.71
CA TYR A 497 -9.98 -5.81 -27.85
C TYR A 497 -11.10 -6.52 -28.60
N VAL A 498 -11.66 -7.56 -28.00
CA VAL A 498 -12.77 -8.34 -28.52
C VAL A 498 -13.90 -8.38 -27.52
N VAL A 499 -15.15 -8.23 -28.02
CA VAL A 499 -16.34 -8.45 -27.20
C VAL A 499 -17.08 -9.66 -27.76
N LEU A 500 -17.33 -10.63 -26.90
CA LEU A 500 -18.09 -11.82 -27.20
C LEU A 500 -19.41 -11.79 -26.45
N HIS A 501 -20.46 -12.26 -27.07
CA HIS A 501 -21.79 -12.38 -26.49
C HIS A 501 -22.37 -13.76 -26.73
N ARG A 502 -23.04 -14.28 -25.71
CA ARG A 502 -23.85 -15.49 -25.76
C ARG A 502 -25.02 -15.34 -24.79
N PRO A 503 -26.24 -15.79 -25.12
CA PRO A 503 -27.32 -15.82 -24.13
C PRO A 503 -26.90 -16.62 -22.89
N GLY A 504 -27.21 -16.07 -21.69
CA GLY A 504 -26.93 -16.77 -20.44
C GLY A 504 -27.71 -18.08 -20.33
N ASP A 505 -27.12 -19.09 -19.71
CA ASP A 505 -27.75 -20.39 -19.49
C ASP A 505 -27.34 -20.99 -18.11
N ALA A 506 -27.78 -22.22 -17.84
CA ALA A 506 -27.48 -22.93 -16.61
C ALA A 506 -25.98 -23.13 -16.33
N ARG A 507 -25.11 -23.08 -17.38
CA ARG A 507 -23.65 -23.20 -17.24
C ARG A 507 -23.07 -22.02 -16.49
N THR A 508 -23.59 -20.81 -16.70
CA THR A 508 -23.15 -19.61 -15.95
C THR A 508 -23.43 -19.81 -14.45
N ALA A 509 -24.68 -20.13 -14.09
CA ALA A 509 -25.05 -20.35 -12.70
C ALA A 509 -24.23 -21.47 -12.04
N GLN A 510 -23.97 -22.56 -12.76
CA GLN A 510 -23.15 -23.66 -12.28
C GLN A 510 -21.67 -23.25 -12.06
N ALA A 511 -21.10 -22.49 -13.00
CA ALA A 511 -19.72 -22.02 -12.92
C ALA A 511 -19.52 -21.00 -11.76
N LEU A 512 -20.55 -20.22 -11.45
CA LEU A 512 -20.52 -19.30 -10.30
C LEU A 512 -20.71 -20.00 -8.96
N ALA A 513 -21.55 -21.04 -8.91
CA ALA A 513 -21.80 -21.80 -7.68
C ALA A 513 -20.64 -22.75 -7.33
N HIS A 514 -20.03 -23.38 -8.34
CA HIS A 514 -18.93 -24.35 -8.20
C HIS A 514 -17.79 -24.01 -9.17
N PRO A 515 -17.14 -22.86 -9.00
CA PRO A 515 -16.10 -22.45 -9.92
C PRO A 515 -14.85 -23.31 -9.76
N LEU A 516 -14.18 -23.59 -10.88
CA LEU A 516 -12.81 -24.08 -10.85
C LEU A 516 -11.85 -22.90 -10.60
N PRO A 517 -10.79 -23.08 -9.81
CA PRO A 517 -9.80 -22.02 -9.63
C PRO A 517 -9.11 -21.70 -10.97
N ALA A 518 -8.72 -20.46 -11.17
CA ALA A 518 -7.96 -20.05 -12.34
C ALA A 518 -6.63 -20.81 -12.38
N ALA A 519 -6.37 -21.49 -13.49
CA ALA A 519 -5.22 -22.39 -13.66
C ALA A 519 -3.86 -21.71 -13.41
N ARG A 520 -3.79 -20.37 -13.38
CA ARG A 520 -2.56 -19.59 -13.32
C ARG A 520 -2.46 -18.63 -12.14
N LEU A 521 -3.50 -18.48 -11.31
CA LEU A 521 -3.46 -17.61 -10.13
C LEU A 521 -2.43 -18.06 -9.09
N HIS A 522 -2.15 -19.37 -9.05
CA HIS A 522 -1.21 -19.97 -8.09
C HIS A 522 0.17 -20.28 -8.68
N THR A 523 0.36 -20.08 -9.98
CA THR A 523 1.67 -20.23 -10.63
C THR A 523 2.35 -18.88 -10.72
N ASN A 524 3.31 -18.61 -9.82
CA ASN A 524 4.09 -17.37 -9.72
C ASN A 524 4.96 -17.04 -10.96
N VAL A 525 4.61 -17.51 -12.15
CA VAL A 525 5.49 -17.52 -13.33
C VAL A 525 5.24 -16.34 -14.28
N CYS A 526 4.13 -15.63 -14.12
CA CYS A 526 3.67 -14.66 -15.13
C CYS A 526 3.53 -13.21 -14.64
N TYR A 527 4.23 -12.82 -13.58
CA TYR A 527 4.21 -11.45 -13.06
C TYR A 527 5.37 -10.59 -13.53
#